data_0038349a1f7af25cc3bf45deeb13d809
#
_entry.id   0038349a1f7af25cc3bf45deeb13d809
#
_cell.length_a   1.000
_cell.length_b   1.000
_cell.length_c   1.000
_cell.angle_alpha   90.00
_cell.angle_beta   90.00
_cell.angle_gamma   90.00
#
_symmetry.space_group_name_H-M   'P 1'
#
loop_
_entity.id
_entity.type
_entity.pdbx_description
1 polymer ?
#
loop_
_entity_poly.entity_id
_entity_poly.type
_entity_poly.pdbx_seq_one_letter_code
_entity_poly.pdbx_strand_id
1 'polypeptide(L)'
;MKSKYEPLFDKVELPNGVELRNRFVLAPLTHISSNDDGTISDVELPYIEKRSQDVGITINAASNVSDVGKAFPGQPSIAHDSDIEGLKRLATAMKKNGAKALVQIHHGGAQELPELTPDGDVVAPSPISLKSFGQKQEHSAREMTNEEIEQAIKDFGEATRRAIEAGFDGVEIHGANHYLIHQFVSPYYNRRNDVWANQYKFPVAVIEEVLKAKEAYSNKDFIVGYRLSPEEAESPGITMEITEELVNKISHMPIDYIHVSMM
;
A
#
# COMPACT_ATOMS: atom_id res chain seq x y z
N MET A 1 20.51 21.88 18.30
CA MET A 1 20.54 20.62 17.51
C MET A 1 21.99 20.37 17.08
N LYS A 2 22.46 19.09 16.93
CA LYS A 2 23.79 18.85 16.36
C LYS A 2 23.75 19.20 14.87
N SER A 3 24.69 20.03 14.38
CA SER A 3 24.72 20.56 13.00
C SER A 3 24.59 19.48 11.90
N LYS A 4 25.09 18.27 12.16
CA LYS A 4 24.98 17.14 11.20
C LYS A 4 23.55 16.68 10.90
N TYR A 5 22.56 17.08 11.70
CA TYR A 5 21.15 16.72 11.51
C TYR A 5 20.32 17.85 10.89
N GLU A 6 20.89 19.04 10.73
CA GLU A 6 20.18 20.19 10.14
C GLU A 6 19.58 19.87 8.76
N PRO A 7 20.29 19.16 7.85
CA PRO A 7 19.73 18.83 6.52
C PRO A 7 18.46 18.00 6.54
N LEU A 8 18.15 17.30 7.64
CA LEU A 8 16.89 16.54 7.76
C LEU A 8 15.66 17.44 7.91
N PHE A 9 15.88 18.70 8.33
CA PHE A 9 14.83 19.69 8.52
C PHE A 9 14.69 20.65 7.35
N ASP A 10 15.57 20.54 6.34
CA ASP A 10 15.47 21.31 5.11
C ASP A 10 14.27 20.83 4.30
N LYS A 11 13.65 21.78 3.60
CA LYS A 11 12.63 21.46 2.61
C LYS A 11 13.19 20.54 1.53
N VAL A 12 12.34 19.70 0.97
CA VAL A 12 12.65 18.83 -0.17
C VAL A 12 11.51 18.89 -1.17
N GLU A 13 11.84 18.96 -2.43
CA GLU A 13 10.89 18.91 -3.53
C GLU A 13 10.84 17.48 -4.09
N LEU A 14 9.64 16.95 -4.23
CA LEU A 14 9.40 15.66 -4.88
C LEU A 14 9.43 15.81 -6.42
N PRO A 15 9.61 14.71 -7.19
CA PRO A 15 9.67 14.76 -8.65
C PRO A 15 8.48 15.45 -9.33
N ASN A 16 7.28 15.37 -8.72
CA ASN A 16 6.07 16.04 -9.21
C ASN A 16 6.00 17.54 -8.87
N GLY A 17 7.01 18.10 -8.19
CA GLY A 17 7.08 19.51 -7.78
C GLY A 17 6.44 19.83 -6.42
N VAL A 18 5.95 18.82 -5.70
CA VAL A 18 5.40 19.04 -4.35
C VAL A 18 6.52 19.27 -3.36
N GLU A 19 6.51 20.44 -2.69
CA GLU A 19 7.44 20.76 -1.63
C GLU A 19 6.99 20.15 -0.29
N LEU A 20 7.91 19.45 0.36
CA LEU A 20 7.78 18.95 1.72
C LEU A 20 8.55 19.86 2.69
N ARG A 21 7.98 20.10 3.86
CA ARG A 21 8.60 21.00 4.87
C ARG A 21 9.88 20.45 5.50
N ASN A 22 10.12 19.14 5.41
CA ASN A 22 11.31 18.44 5.90
C ASN A 22 11.37 17.00 5.32
N ARG A 23 12.41 16.27 5.67
CA ARG A 23 12.70 14.91 5.15
C ARG A 23 12.16 13.78 6.03
N PHE A 24 11.33 14.08 7.03
CA PHE A 24 10.73 13.06 7.89
C PHE A 24 9.41 12.57 7.32
N VAL A 25 9.24 11.26 7.34
CA VAL A 25 7.99 10.59 6.95
C VAL A 25 7.53 9.72 8.11
N LEU A 26 6.26 9.86 8.52
CA LEU A 26 5.63 8.85 9.34
C LEU A 26 5.26 7.68 8.44
N ALA A 27 6.02 6.60 8.56
CA ALA A 27 5.78 5.37 7.81
C ALA A 27 4.44 4.74 8.20
N PRO A 28 3.77 4.02 7.29
CA PRO A 28 2.51 3.33 7.60
C PRO A 28 2.75 2.28 8.69
N LEU A 29 1.92 2.34 9.72
CA LEU A 29 1.98 1.44 10.86
C LEU A 29 0.65 0.71 10.97
N THR A 30 0.69 -0.62 10.89
CA THR A 30 -0.49 -1.47 11.10
C THR A 30 -1.08 -1.23 12.48
N HIS A 31 -2.35 -0.94 12.54
CA HIS A 31 -3.15 -0.86 13.75
C HIS A 31 -4.47 -1.63 13.56
N ILE A 32 -5.13 -1.94 14.65
CA ILE A 32 -6.41 -2.66 14.71
C ILE A 32 -7.49 -1.74 15.29
N SER A 33 -7.46 -0.46 14.93
CA SER A 33 -8.26 0.58 15.59
C SER A 33 -9.41 1.10 14.74
N SER A 34 -9.50 0.74 13.46
CA SER A 34 -10.70 1.02 12.66
C SER A 34 -11.86 0.13 13.11
N ASN A 35 -13.08 0.47 12.75
CA ASN A 35 -14.26 -0.32 13.04
C ASN A 35 -14.18 -1.71 12.36
N ASP A 36 -14.98 -2.67 12.81
CA ASP A 36 -14.96 -4.05 12.27
C ASP A 36 -15.28 -4.11 10.77
N ASP A 37 -16.10 -3.19 10.28
CA ASP A 37 -16.42 -3.02 8.86
C ASP A 37 -15.32 -2.30 8.06
N GLY A 38 -14.24 -1.84 8.70
CA GLY A 38 -13.14 -1.11 8.08
C GLY A 38 -13.35 0.41 8.00
N THR A 39 -14.49 0.93 8.44
CA THR A 39 -14.72 2.39 8.49
C THR A 39 -13.83 3.06 9.55
N ILE A 40 -13.47 4.31 9.29
CA ILE A 40 -12.58 5.08 10.17
C ILE A 40 -13.24 5.37 11.52
N SER A 41 -12.60 4.91 12.60
CA SER A 41 -13.08 5.10 13.97
C SER A 41 -12.69 6.46 14.55
N ASP A 42 -13.39 6.89 15.59
CA ASP A 42 -13.07 8.15 16.30
C ASP A 42 -11.79 8.04 17.13
N VAL A 43 -11.36 6.82 17.51
CA VAL A 43 -10.14 6.62 18.33
C VAL A 43 -8.85 6.79 17.54
N GLU A 44 -8.84 6.51 16.24
CA GLU A 44 -7.63 6.63 15.42
C GLU A 44 -7.30 8.07 15.03
N LEU A 45 -8.30 8.96 14.93
CA LEU A 45 -8.11 10.36 14.51
C LEU A 45 -7.17 11.16 15.43
N PRO A 46 -7.33 11.19 16.76
CA PRO A 46 -6.40 11.91 17.64
C PRO A 46 -4.99 11.30 17.62
N TYR A 47 -4.89 9.99 17.44
CA TYR A 47 -3.61 9.30 17.35
C TYR A 47 -2.80 9.78 16.13
N ILE A 48 -3.43 9.76 14.96
CA ILE A 48 -2.74 10.14 13.71
C ILE A 48 -2.46 11.65 13.67
N GLU A 49 -3.40 12.49 14.12
CA GLU A 49 -3.22 13.93 14.22
C GLU A 49 -1.96 14.28 15.02
N LYS A 50 -1.80 13.67 16.21
CA LYS A 50 -0.65 13.91 17.08
C LYS A 50 0.66 13.50 16.43
N ARG A 51 0.69 12.43 15.63
CA ARG A 51 1.92 11.94 14.99
C ARG A 51 2.28 12.66 13.70
N SER A 52 1.33 13.37 13.14
CA SER A 52 1.53 14.14 11.90
C SER A 52 2.13 15.54 12.12
N GLN A 53 2.41 15.93 13.38
CA GLN A 53 2.74 17.32 13.73
C GLN A 53 4.04 17.84 13.11
N ASP A 54 5.09 16.99 13.07
CA ASP A 54 6.45 17.46 12.76
C ASP A 54 7.07 16.78 11.52
N VAL A 55 6.30 16.01 10.77
CA VAL A 55 6.77 15.29 9.59
C VAL A 55 6.34 15.97 8.29
N GLY A 56 7.09 15.75 7.20
CA GLY A 56 6.74 16.24 5.86
C GLY A 56 5.58 15.44 5.26
N ILE A 57 5.61 14.11 5.43
CA ILE A 57 4.56 13.18 4.99
C ILE A 57 4.09 12.33 6.16
N THR A 58 2.80 12.08 6.22
CA THR A 58 2.18 11.04 7.05
C THR A 58 1.52 10.03 6.14
N ILE A 59 1.85 8.75 6.30
CA ILE A 59 1.22 7.66 5.56
C ILE A 59 0.33 6.88 6.54
N ASN A 60 -0.95 6.73 6.20
CA ASN A 60 -1.87 5.94 7.03
C ASN A 60 -1.55 4.45 6.99
N ALA A 61 -2.13 3.69 7.91
CA ALA A 61 -2.09 2.23 7.90
C ALA A 61 -2.58 1.65 6.56
N ALA A 62 -2.12 0.44 6.26
CA ALA A 62 -2.53 -0.30 5.06
C ALA A 62 -4.06 -0.43 4.99
N SER A 63 -4.67 0.20 3.99
CA SER A 63 -6.12 0.19 3.75
C SER A 63 -6.45 -0.79 2.62
N ASN A 64 -7.34 -1.76 2.86
CA ASN A 64 -7.68 -2.77 1.85
C ASN A 64 -8.46 -2.15 0.69
N VAL A 65 -8.06 -2.50 -0.53
CA VAL A 65 -8.65 -1.98 -1.77
C VAL A 65 -9.91 -2.73 -2.22
N SER A 66 -10.15 -3.90 -1.64
CA SER A 66 -11.32 -4.75 -1.88
C SER A 66 -11.64 -5.60 -0.65
N ASP A 67 -12.85 -6.15 -0.56
CA ASP A 67 -13.23 -7.04 0.55
C ASP A 67 -12.38 -8.31 0.60
N VAL A 68 -11.96 -8.80 -0.56
CA VAL A 68 -11.04 -9.95 -0.68
C VAL A 68 -9.62 -9.58 -0.21
N GLY A 69 -9.28 -8.30 -0.16
CA GLY A 69 -7.94 -7.83 0.22
C GLY A 69 -7.72 -7.58 1.71
N LYS A 70 -8.69 -7.89 2.58
CA LYS A 70 -8.62 -7.59 4.01
C LYS A 70 -7.78 -8.62 4.78
N ALA A 71 -6.65 -8.20 5.34
CA ALA A 71 -5.65 -9.08 5.94
C ALA A 71 -5.74 -9.21 7.47
N PHE A 72 -6.35 -8.24 8.18
CA PHE A 72 -6.42 -8.26 9.65
C PHE A 72 -7.64 -7.53 10.21
N PRO A 73 -8.12 -7.89 11.42
CA PRO A 73 -9.24 -7.21 12.06
C PRO A 73 -8.92 -5.74 12.30
N GLY A 74 -9.92 -4.86 12.18
CA GLY A 74 -9.74 -3.41 12.39
C GLY A 74 -8.81 -2.75 11.38
N GLN A 75 -8.60 -3.38 10.21
CA GLN A 75 -7.91 -2.77 9.07
C GLN A 75 -8.81 -1.70 8.45
N PRO A 76 -8.29 -0.48 8.18
CA PRO A 76 -9.08 0.52 7.47
C PRO A 76 -9.38 0.08 6.04
N SER A 77 -10.57 0.45 5.55
CA SER A 77 -11.02 0.17 4.19
C SER A 77 -10.92 1.42 3.29
N ILE A 78 -10.67 1.17 2.01
CA ILE A 78 -10.82 2.10 0.90
C ILE A 78 -11.50 1.38 -0.29
N ALA A 79 -12.20 0.27 0.02
CA ALA A 79 -12.79 -0.63 -0.97
C ALA A 79 -14.09 -0.07 -1.57
N HIS A 80 -14.81 0.78 -0.84
CA HIS A 80 -16.15 1.24 -1.21
C HIS A 80 -16.27 2.77 -1.20
N ASP A 81 -17.18 3.30 -2.01
CA ASP A 81 -17.46 4.74 -2.05
C ASP A 81 -18.06 5.23 -0.72
N SER A 82 -18.69 4.36 0.05
CA SER A 82 -19.14 4.62 1.42
C SER A 82 -18.00 4.93 2.39
N ASP A 83 -16.76 4.54 2.10
CA ASP A 83 -15.59 4.79 2.95
C ASP A 83 -15.11 6.24 2.84
N ILE A 84 -15.45 6.94 1.72
CA ILE A 84 -14.92 8.26 1.38
C ILE A 84 -15.11 9.27 2.52
N GLU A 85 -16.27 9.31 3.15
CA GLU A 85 -16.53 10.29 4.22
C GLU A 85 -15.66 10.05 5.47
N GLY A 86 -15.46 8.79 5.87
CA GLY A 86 -14.54 8.42 6.93
C GLY A 86 -13.09 8.75 6.58
N LEU A 87 -12.67 8.40 5.39
CA LEU A 87 -11.33 8.70 4.85
C LEU A 87 -11.07 10.20 4.76
N LYS A 88 -12.08 11.03 4.46
CA LYS A 88 -11.97 12.50 4.45
C LYS A 88 -11.69 13.06 5.85
N ARG A 89 -12.33 12.50 6.88
CA ARG A 89 -12.05 12.84 8.28
C ARG A 89 -10.60 12.49 8.63
N LEU A 90 -10.12 11.33 8.21
CA LEU A 90 -8.76 10.87 8.42
C LEU A 90 -7.74 11.79 7.71
N ALA A 91 -7.91 12.07 6.43
CA ALA A 91 -7.05 12.98 5.67
C ALA A 91 -7.00 14.37 6.30
N THR A 92 -8.14 14.87 6.80
CA THR A 92 -8.21 16.16 7.50
C THR A 92 -7.38 16.15 8.79
N ALA A 93 -7.49 15.09 9.61
CA ALA A 93 -6.72 14.94 10.84
C ALA A 93 -5.20 14.87 10.56
N MET A 94 -4.80 14.12 9.53
CA MET A 94 -3.39 13.98 9.12
C MET A 94 -2.79 15.31 8.65
N LYS A 95 -3.56 16.14 7.96
CA LYS A 95 -3.11 17.43 7.39
C LYS A 95 -3.17 18.61 8.36
N LYS A 96 -3.84 18.47 9.48
CA LYS A 96 -4.14 19.56 10.43
C LYS A 96 -2.91 20.39 10.83
N ASN A 97 -1.75 19.75 10.92
CA ASN A 97 -0.50 20.39 11.31
C ASN A 97 0.48 20.58 10.13
N GLY A 98 -0.01 20.48 8.89
CA GLY A 98 0.75 20.81 7.67
C GLY A 98 1.59 19.66 7.09
N ALA A 99 1.42 18.41 7.54
CA ALA A 99 1.96 17.25 6.84
C ALA A 99 1.16 16.98 5.55
N LYS A 100 1.79 16.37 4.55
CA LYS A 100 1.09 15.75 3.42
C LYS A 100 0.51 14.43 3.88
N ALA A 101 -0.77 14.19 3.60
CA ALA A 101 -1.48 12.97 3.99
C ALA A 101 -1.53 11.98 2.83
N LEU A 102 -0.96 10.80 3.02
CA LEU A 102 -1.05 9.69 2.06
C LEU A 102 -1.79 8.51 2.70
N VAL A 103 -2.56 7.78 1.89
CA VAL A 103 -3.12 6.50 2.30
C VAL A 103 -2.32 5.37 1.65
N GLN A 104 -1.93 4.36 2.43
CA GLN A 104 -1.31 3.17 1.87
C GLN A 104 -2.40 2.22 1.38
N ILE A 105 -2.40 1.94 0.07
CA ILE A 105 -3.37 1.04 -0.59
C ILE A 105 -2.81 -0.38 -0.65
N HIS A 106 -3.63 -1.37 -0.28
CA HIS A 106 -3.17 -2.69 0.12
C HIS A 106 -4.14 -3.80 -0.30
N HIS A 107 -3.58 -4.98 -0.58
CA HIS A 107 -4.31 -6.24 -0.73
C HIS A 107 -3.50 -7.35 -0.07
N GLY A 108 -4.12 -8.10 0.84
CA GLY A 108 -3.43 -9.09 1.67
C GLY A 108 -2.88 -10.30 0.90
N GLY A 109 -3.60 -10.74 -0.14
CA GLY A 109 -3.24 -11.96 -0.85
C GLY A 109 -3.22 -13.17 0.08
N ALA A 110 -2.22 -14.04 -0.02
CA ALA A 110 -2.10 -15.21 0.83
C ALA A 110 -2.04 -14.92 2.35
N GLN A 111 -1.78 -13.66 2.76
CA GLN A 111 -1.72 -13.27 4.17
C GLN A 111 -3.10 -12.90 4.76
N GLU A 112 -4.15 -12.96 3.97
CA GLU A 112 -5.52 -12.73 4.43
C GLU A 112 -5.95 -13.80 5.43
N LEU A 113 -6.90 -13.44 6.29
CA LEU A 113 -7.50 -14.38 7.21
C LEU A 113 -8.83 -14.88 6.62
N PRO A 114 -9.07 -16.21 6.53
CA PRO A 114 -10.30 -16.75 5.98
C PRO A 114 -11.57 -16.18 6.62
N GLU A 115 -11.54 -15.87 7.91
CA GLU A 115 -12.68 -15.28 8.63
C GLU A 115 -12.97 -13.81 8.26
N LEU A 116 -12.09 -13.15 7.53
CA LEU A 116 -12.22 -11.74 7.10
C LEU A 116 -12.52 -11.59 5.60
N THR A 117 -12.39 -12.70 4.84
CA THR A 117 -12.68 -12.69 3.41
C THR A 117 -14.08 -13.21 3.12
N PRO A 118 -14.75 -12.75 2.06
CA PRO A 118 -16.02 -13.33 1.63
C PRO A 118 -15.88 -14.85 1.43
N ASP A 119 -16.80 -15.60 2.01
CA ASP A 119 -16.86 -17.07 1.91
C ASP A 119 -15.60 -17.83 2.38
N GLY A 120 -14.67 -17.14 3.08
CA GLY A 120 -13.39 -17.71 3.51
C GLY A 120 -12.40 -17.95 2.37
N ASP A 121 -12.62 -17.35 1.22
CA ASP A 121 -11.84 -17.57 0.00
C ASP A 121 -10.59 -16.71 -0.07
N VAL A 122 -9.47 -17.26 0.36
CA VAL A 122 -8.15 -16.60 0.33
C VAL A 122 -7.46 -16.88 -1.00
N VAL A 123 -6.89 -15.83 -1.61
CA VAL A 123 -6.28 -15.89 -2.94
C VAL A 123 -4.80 -15.54 -2.93
N ALA A 124 -4.05 -16.07 -3.89
CA ALA A 124 -2.62 -15.84 -4.07
C ALA A 124 -2.23 -15.95 -5.55
N PRO A 125 -1.01 -15.53 -5.96
CA PRO A 125 -0.53 -15.77 -7.33
C PRO A 125 -0.54 -17.25 -7.71
N SER A 126 -0.18 -18.14 -6.78
CA SER A 126 -0.24 -19.61 -6.95
C SER A 126 -0.69 -20.28 -5.64
N PRO A 127 -1.21 -21.51 -5.68
CA PRO A 127 -1.69 -22.18 -4.48
C PRO A 127 -0.58 -22.30 -3.43
N ILE A 128 -0.90 -21.93 -2.19
CA ILE A 128 0.06 -21.98 -1.07
C ILE A 128 -0.69 -22.20 0.24
N SER A 129 -0.04 -22.90 1.18
CA SER A 129 -0.48 -22.99 2.57
C SER A 129 0.55 -22.32 3.46
N LEU A 130 0.08 -21.45 4.34
CA LEU A 130 0.95 -20.68 5.23
C LEU A 130 0.22 -20.28 6.52
N LYS A 131 1.00 -19.73 7.45
CA LYS A 131 0.47 -19.03 8.63
C LYS A 131 0.55 -17.53 8.38
N SER A 132 -0.58 -16.85 8.36
CA SER A 132 -0.59 -15.39 8.31
C SER A 132 0.02 -14.78 9.56
N PHE A 133 0.46 -13.55 9.46
CA PHE A 133 1.11 -12.83 10.55
C PHE A 133 0.28 -12.88 11.85
N GLY A 134 0.90 -13.35 12.93
CA GLY A 134 0.26 -13.47 14.24
C GLY A 134 -0.66 -14.68 14.43
N GLN A 135 -0.88 -15.50 13.39
CA GLN A 135 -1.75 -16.68 13.46
C GLN A 135 -1.00 -17.94 13.89
N LYS A 136 -1.71 -18.82 14.59
CA LYS A 136 -1.19 -20.12 15.02
C LYS A 136 -1.50 -21.25 14.04
N GLN A 137 -2.62 -21.13 13.31
CA GLN A 137 -3.10 -22.12 12.37
C GLN A 137 -2.70 -21.76 10.94
N GLU A 138 -2.43 -22.79 10.14
CA GLU A 138 -2.24 -22.64 8.71
C GLU A 138 -3.60 -22.55 8.02
N HIS A 139 -3.64 -21.81 6.94
CA HIS A 139 -4.72 -21.80 5.97
C HIS A 139 -4.15 -21.95 4.55
N SER A 140 -5.01 -22.25 3.60
CA SER A 140 -4.63 -22.38 2.19
C SER A 140 -5.20 -21.23 1.38
N ALA A 141 -4.36 -20.67 0.53
CA ALA A 141 -4.77 -19.73 -0.52
C ALA A 141 -4.79 -20.47 -1.87
N ARG A 142 -5.84 -20.24 -2.64
CA ARG A 142 -5.91 -20.74 -4.01
C ARG A 142 -5.26 -19.80 -5.01
N GLU A 143 -4.99 -20.30 -6.21
CA GLU A 143 -4.53 -19.48 -7.32
C GLU A 143 -5.63 -18.51 -7.78
N MET A 144 -5.27 -17.24 -7.99
CA MET A 144 -6.13 -16.26 -8.65
C MET A 144 -6.35 -16.60 -10.12
N THR A 145 -7.58 -16.41 -10.61
CA THR A 145 -7.86 -16.41 -12.04
C THR A 145 -7.31 -15.15 -12.71
N ASN A 146 -7.25 -15.10 -14.04
CA ASN A 146 -6.82 -13.92 -14.76
C ASN A 146 -7.77 -12.74 -14.54
N GLU A 147 -9.07 -13.01 -14.47
CA GLU A 147 -10.12 -12.03 -14.21
C GLU A 147 -9.98 -11.41 -12.82
N GLU A 148 -9.66 -12.22 -11.80
CA GLU A 148 -9.40 -11.73 -10.44
C GLU A 148 -8.14 -10.87 -10.35
N ILE A 149 -7.08 -11.23 -11.08
CA ILE A 149 -5.86 -10.42 -11.16
C ILE A 149 -6.17 -9.07 -11.82
N GLU A 150 -6.89 -9.06 -12.94
CA GLU A 150 -7.30 -7.84 -13.63
C GLU A 150 -8.25 -6.99 -12.77
N GLN A 151 -9.12 -7.63 -11.99
CA GLN A 151 -9.99 -6.91 -11.04
C GLN A 151 -9.18 -6.29 -9.91
N ALA A 152 -8.24 -7.03 -9.31
CA ALA A 152 -7.37 -6.49 -8.26
C ALA A 152 -6.59 -5.24 -8.76
N ILE A 153 -6.08 -5.24 -10.00
CA ILE A 153 -5.44 -4.07 -10.59
C ILE A 153 -6.42 -2.87 -10.64
N LYS A 154 -7.66 -3.09 -11.09
CA LYS A 154 -8.69 -2.04 -11.12
C LYS A 154 -9.04 -1.53 -9.72
N ASP A 155 -9.08 -2.41 -8.73
CA ASP A 155 -9.38 -2.04 -7.33
C ASP A 155 -8.32 -1.07 -6.77
N PHE A 156 -7.04 -1.22 -7.12
CA PHE A 156 -6.01 -0.22 -6.79
C PHE A 156 -6.25 1.14 -7.48
N GLY A 157 -6.73 1.15 -8.71
CA GLY A 157 -7.14 2.38 -9.41
C GLY A 157 -8.34 3.05 -8.75
N GLU A 158 -9.38 2.29 -8.41
CA GLU A 158 -10.57 2.78 -7.73
C GLU A 158 -10.25 3.28 -6.30
N ALA A 159 -9.38 2.59 -5.58
CA ALA A 159 -8.88 3.06 -4.29
C ALA A 159 -8.15 4.41 -4.43
N THR A 160 -7.37 4.59 -5.49
CA THR A 160 -6.69 5.87 -5.79
C THR A 160 -7.71 6.98 -6.08
N ARG A 161 -8.77 6.70 -6.86
CA ARG A 161 -9.88 7.66 -7.07
C ARG A 161 -10.51 8.07 -5.74
N ARG A 162 -10.85 7.11 -4.88
CA ARG A 162 -11.43 7.37 -3.56
C ARG A 162 -10.50 8.19 -2.66
N ALA A 163 -9.18 7.91 -2.70
CA ALA A 163 -8.19 8.70 -1.97
C ALA A 163 -8.20 10.17 -2.43
N ILE A 164 -8.27 10.42 -3.74
CA ILE A 164 -8.36 11.76 -4.31
C ILE A 164 -9.65 12.46 -3.86
N GLU A 165 -10.80 11.79 -3.95
CA GLU A 165 -12.11 12.33 -3.55
C GLU A 165 -12.18 12.60 -2.04
N ALA A 166 -11.53 11.76 -1.22
CA ALA A 166 -11.39 11.95 0.22
C ALA A 166 -10.42 13.09 0.58
N GLY A 167 -9.69 13.63 -0.40
CA GLY A 167 -8.80 14.75 -0.21
C GLY A 167 -7.44 14.40 0.38
N PHE A 168 -6.94 13.17 0.20
CA PHE A 168 -5.53 12.86 0.44
C PHE A 168 -4.63 13.59 -0.56
N ASP A 169 -3.37 13.82 -0.16
CA ASP A 169 -2.35 14.41 -1.01
C ASP A 169 -1.64 13.35 -1.87
N GLY A 170 -1.89 12.06 -1.63
CA GLY A 170 -1.30 10.97 -2.39
C GLY A 170 -1.68 9.58 -1.88
N VAL A 171 -1.11 8.58 -2.56
CA VAL A 171 -1.18 7.16 -2.18
C VAL A 171 0.21 6.55 -2.11
N GLU A 172 0.38 5.54 -1.26
CA GLU A 172 1.53 4.64 -1.30
C GLU A 172 1.05 3.23 -1.67
N ILE A 173 1.59 2.68 -2.76
CA ILE A 173 1.28 1.33 -3.21
C ILE A 173 2.07 0.33 -2.35
N HIS A 174 1.38 -0.60 -1.70
CA HIS A 174 2.01 -1.56 -0.80
C HIS A 174 2.52 -2.80 -1.53
N GLY A 175 3.76 -2.74 -2.01
CA GLY A 175 4.46 -3.85 -2.70
C GLY A 175 5.48 -4.59 -1.81
N ALA A 176 5.27 -4.65 -0.50
CA ALA A 176 6.21 -5.18 0.48
C ALA A 176 5.57 -6.22 1.42
N ASN A 177 6.37 -6.79 2.33
CA ASN A 177 5.94 -7.52 3.52
C ASN A 177 5.04 -8.74 3.23
N HIS A 178 5.34 -9.50 2.18
CA HIS A 178 4.64 -10.72 1.77
C HIS A 178 3.14 -10.55 1.44
N TYR A 179 2.68 -9.32 1.11
CA TYR A 179 1.33 -9.06 0.64
C TYR A 179 1.21 -9.22 -0.89
N LEU A 180 0.03 -9.07 -1.47
CA LEU A 180 -0.26 -9.53 -2.84
C LEU A 180 0.76 -9.08 -3.89
N ILE A 181 1.13 -7.78 -3.92
CA ILE A 181 2.08 -7.27 -4.92
C ILE A 181 3.48 -7.90 -4.72
N HIS A 182 3.95 -7.98 -3.46
CA HIS A 182 5.19 -8.69 -3.11
C HIS A 182 5.12 -10.17 -3.56
N GLN A 183 3.98 -10.83 -3.32
CA GLN A 183 3.79 -12.24 -3.70
C GLN A 183 3.91 -12.45 -5.21
N PHE A 184 3.48 -11.50 -6.05
CA PHE A 184 3.68 -11.59 -7.50
C PHE A 184 5.14 -11.41 -7.92
N VAL A 185 5.94 -10.64 -7.18
CA VAL A 185 7.38 -10.47 -7.40
C VAL A 185 8.17 -11.69 -6.93
N SER A 186 7.73 -12.34 -5.87
CA SER A 186 8.43 -13.43 -5.21
C SER A 186 8.33 -14.75 -5.98
N PRO A 187 9.44 -15.40 -6.35
CA PRO A 187 9.42 -16.75 -6.94
C PRO A 187 8.95 -17.83 -5.95
N TYR A 188 8.92 -17.55 -4.66
CA TYR A 188 8.34 -18.42 -3.64
C TYR A 188 6.82 -18.51 -3.77
N TYR A 189 6.15 -17.34 -3.97
CA TYR A 189 4.70 -17.25 -4.09
C TYR A 189 4.20 -17.38 -5.53
N ASN A 190 4.90 -16.80 -6.50
CA ASN A 190 4.50 -16.79 -7.91
C ASN A 190 5.18 -17.91 -8.69
N ARG A 191 4.46 -19.02 -8.82
CA ARG A 191 4.88 -20.22 -9.59
C ARG A 191 3.96 -20.47 -10.79
N ARG A 192 3.34 -19.39 -11.30
CA ARG A 192 2.46 -19.42 -12.46
C ARG A 192 3.22 -19.80 -13.73
N ASN A 193 2.48 -20.24 -14.75
CA ASN A 193 3.01 -20.58 -16.08
C ASN A 193 2.32 -19.79 -17.22
N ASP A 194 1.56 -18.76 -16.87
CA ASP A 194 0.88 -17.86 -17.79
C ASP A 194 1.61 -16.50 -17.91
N VAL A 195 0.93 -15.51 -18.47
CA VAL A 195 1.50 -14.15 -18.64
C VAL A 195 1.84 -13.46 -17.31
N TRP A 196 1.26 -13.88 -16.19
CA TRP A 196 1.50 -13.37 -14.86
C TRP A 196 2.66 -14.06 -14.14
N ALA A 197 3.28 -15.08 -14.77
CA ALA A 197 4.54 -15.66 -14.33
C ALA A 197 5.71 -14.64 -14.39
N ASN A 198 5.58 -13.61 -15.22
CA ASN A 198 6.51 -12.48 -15.19
C ASN A 198 6.31 -11.68 -13.91
N GLN A 199 7.23 -11.83 -12.98
CA GLN A 199 7.19 -11.27 -11.63
C GLN A 199 7.10 -9.73 -11.57
N TYR A 200 7.43 -9.02 -12.65
CA TYR A 200 7.33 -7.56 -12.72
C TYR A 200 6.03 -7.08 -13.35
N LYS A 201 5.27 -7.96 -14.00
CA LYS A 201 4.06 -7.56 -14.73
C LYS A 201 2.98 -7.01 -13.83
N PHE A 202 2.68 -7.70 -12.71
CA PHE A 202 1.61 -7.27 -11.81
C PHE A 202 1.93 -5.93 -11.12
N PRO A 203 3.10 -5.74 -10.46
CA PRO A 203 3.42 -4.45 -9.84
C PRO A 203 3.43 -3.29 -10.85
N VAL A 204 3.93 -3.49 -12.06
CA VAL A 204 3.90 -2.46 -13.12
C VAL A 204 2.47 -2.12 -13.51
N ALA A 205 1.62 -3.13 -13.75
CA ALA A 205 0.21 -2.90 -14.11
C ALA A 205 -0.58 -2.17 -13.00
N VAL A 206 -0.31 -2.47 -11.72
CA VAL A 206 -0.90 -1.73 -10.59
C VAL A 206 -0.45 -0.27 -10.60
N ILE A 207 0.84 0.00 -10.79
CA ILE A 207 1.35 1.37 -10.86
C ILE A 207 0.71 2.12 -12.05
N GLU A 208 0.62 1.49 -13.21
CA GLU A 208 -0.02 2.09 -14.41
C GLU A 208 -1.48 2.47 -14.14
N GLU A 209 -2.25 1.61 -13.49
CA GLU A 209 -3.67 1.88 -13.18
C GLU A 209 -3.82 2.99 -12.12
N VAL A 210 -2.94 3.03 -11.10
CA VAL A 210 -2.87 4.13 -10.12
C VAL A 210 -2.55 5.47 -10.80
N LEU A 211 -1.58 5.48 -11.72
CA LEU A 211 -1.20 6.67 -12.47
C LEU A 211 -2.32 7.14 -13.41
N LYS A 212 -3.02 6.21 -14.03
CA LYS A 212 -4.21 6.51 -14.84
C LYS A 212 -5.33 7.14 -14.00
N ALA A 213 -5.58 6.62 -12.79
CA ALA A 213 -6.55 7.23 -11.87
C ALA A 213 -6.09 8.63 -11.42
N LYS A 214 -4.80 8.81 -11.11
CA LYS A 214 -4.21 10.14 -10.84
C LYS A 214 -4.48 11.12 -11.98
N GLU A 215 -4.22 10.73 -13.22
CA GLU A 215 -4.44 11.58 -14.40
C GLU A 215 -5.92 11.94 -14.60
N ALA A 216 -6.82 10.99 -14.37
CA ALA A 216 -8.25 11.16 -14.60
C ALA A 216 -8.94 12.01 -13.52
N TYR A 217 -8.52 11.92 -12.25
CA TYR A 217 -9.28 12.46 -11.12
C TYR A 217 -8.53 13.51 -10.30
N SER A 218 -7.24 13.73 -10.55
CA SER A 218 -6.39 14.62 -9.75
C SER A 218 -5.74 15.70 -10.61
N ASN A 219 -5.03 16.59 -9.95
CA ASN A 219 -4.04 17.46 -10.55
C ASN A 219 -2.64 16.81 -10.45
N LYS A 220 -1.63 17.46 -11.05
CA LYS A 220 -0.25 16.97 -11.03
C LYS A 220 0.39 16.84 -9.64
N ASP A 221 -0.17 17.49 -8.63
CA ASP A 221 0.43 17.56 -7.27
C ASP A 221 0.11 16.32 -6.41
N PHE A 222 -0.67 15.36 -6.94
CA PHE A 222 -0.97 14.13 -6.22
C PHE A 222 0.25 13.20 -6.18
N ILE A 223 0.66 12.79 -4.97
CA ILE A 223 1.88 12.02 -4.74
C ILE A 223 1.60 10.53 -4.95
N VAL A 224 2.47 9.83 -5.66
CA VAL A 224 2.42 8.37 -5.81
C VAL A 224 3.74 7.77 -5.34
N GLY A 225 3.68 7.01 -4.25
CA GLY A 225 4.80 6.25 -3.71
C GLY A 225 4.67 4.75 -3.95
N TYR A 226 5.79 4.03 -3.95
CA TYR A 226 5.82 2.58 -4.00
C TYR A 226 6.69 2.02 -2.88
N ARG A 227 6.11 1.10 -2.05
CA ARG A 227 6.85 0.44 -0.97
C ARG A 227 7.22 -0.98 -1.39
N LEU A 228 8.48 -1.36 -1.17
CA LEU A 228 9.01 -2.71 -1.45
C LEU A 228 9.79 -3.28 -0.26
N SER A 229 9.88 -4.62 -0.18
CA SER A 229 10.88 -5.32 0.60
C SER A 229 12.02 -5.74 -0.32
N PRO A 230 13.30 -5.42 0.02
CA PRO A 230 14.41 -5.63 -0.90
C PRO A 230 14.81 -7.10 -1.03
N GLU A 231 14.58 -7.90 0.01
CA GLU A 231 14.87 -9.33 0.07
C GLU A 231 13.84 -10.03 0.95
N GLU A 232 13.74 -11.35 0.84
CA GLU A 232 12.96 -12.21 1.73
C GLU A 232 13.76 -13.43 2.16
N ALA A 233 13.30 -14.10 3.23
CA ALA A 233 14.00 -15.25 3.81
C ALA A 233 13.70 -16.58 3.08
N GLU A 234 12.65 -16.62 2.30
CA GLU A 234 12.21 -17.78 1.54
C GLU A 234 13.21 -18.14 0.43
N SER A 235 13.27 -19.42 0.08
CA SER A 235 14.14 -19.92 -1.00
C SER A 235 13.36 -20.93 -1.88
N PRO A 236 13.17 -20.66 -3.19
CA PRO A 236 13.57 -19.42 -3.89
C PRO A 236 12.79 -18.23 -3.38
N GLY A 237 13.39 -17.03 -3.38
CA GLY A 237 12.78 -15.82 -2.85
C GLY A 237 13.27 -14.57 -3.59
N ILE A 238 12.77 -13.40 -3.16
CA ILE A 238 13.25 -12.13 -3.67
C ILE A 238 14.71 -11.93 -3.24
N THR A 239 15.57 -11.69 -4.22
CA THR A 239 16.99 -11.33 -4.04
C THR A 239 17.22 -9.87 -4.43
N MET A 240 18.39 -9.33 -4.08
CA MET A 240 18.76 -7.97 -4.51
C MET A 240 18.74 -7.80 -6.03
N GLU A 241 19.10 -8.85 -6.82
CA GLU A 241 19.03 -8.77 -8.28
C GLU A 241 17.59 -8.56 -8.77
N ILE A 242 16.64 -9.31 -8.19
CA ILE A 242 15.20 -9.15 -8.52
C ILE A 242 14.74 -7.74 -8.15
N THR A 243 15.15 -7.25 -7.00
CA THR A 243 14.80 -5.90 -6.53
C THR A 243 15.39 -4.81 -7.39
N GLU A 244 16.67 -4.92 -7.78
CA GLU A 244 17.32 -3.96 -8.67
C GLU A 244 16.63 -3.90 -10.04
N GLU A 245 16.22 -5.05 -10.58
CA GLU A 245 15.43 -5.07 -11.84
C GLU A 245 14.06 -4.43 -11.68
N LEU A 246 13.34 -4.70 -10.56
CA LEU A 246 12.07 -4.05 -10.28
C LEU A 246 12.25 -2.53 -10.17
N VAL A 247 13.21 -2.09 -9.35
CA VAL A 247 13.51 -0.66 -9.15
C VAL A 247 13.88 0.01 -10.48
N ASN A 248 14.71 -0.63 -11.31
CA ASN A 248 15.04 -0.10 -12.61
C ASN A 248 13.81 0.08 -13.51
N LYS A 249 12.84 -0.84 -13.49
CA LYS A 249 11.60 -0.71 -14.26
C LYS A 249 10.71 0.43 -13.74
N ILE A 250 10.45 0.47 -12.43
CA ILE A 250 9.53 1.44 -11.84
C ILE A 250 10.10 2.86 -11.72
N SER A 251 11.43 3.02 -11.67
CA SER A 251 12.09 4.34 -11.64
C SER A 251 11.91 5.16 -12.93
N HIS A 252 11.52 4.52 -14.04
CA HIS A 252 11.18 5.20 -15.28
C HIS A 252 9.70 5.58 -15.38
N MET A 253 8.88 5.21 -14.37
CA MET A 253 7.48 5.58 -14.27
C MET A 253 7.35 6.88 -13.42
N PRO A 254 6.31 7.70 -13.63
CA PRO A 254 6.16 8.97 -12.91
C PRO A 254 5.65 8.77 -11.47
N ILE A 255 6.39 7.95 -10.68
CA ILE A 255 6.23 7.83 -9.24
C ILE A 255 7.15 8.81 -8.52
N ASP A 256 6.79 9.21 -7.31
CA ASP A 256 7.46 10.30 -6.61
C ASP A 256 8.53 9.82 -5.63
N TYR A 257 8.39 8.60 -5.11
CA TYR A 257 9.40 7.97 -4.24
C TYR A 257 9.28 6.45 -4.17
N ILE A 258 10.36 5.81 -3.77
CA ILE A 258 10.42 4.40 -3.39
C ILE A 258 10.68 4.31 -1.88
N HIS A 259 9.85 3.55 -1.17
CA HIS A 259 9.97 3.29 0.26
C HIS A 259 10.48 1.87 0.50
N VAL A 260 11.66 1.75 1.08
CA VAL A 260 12.26 0.44 1.40
C VAL A 260 11.79 -0.01 2.78
N SER A 261 11.12 -1.18 2.84
CA SER A 261 10.70 -1.82 4.09
C SER A 261 11.77 -2.81 4.52
N MET A 262 12.54 -2.43 5.52
CA MET A 262 13.51 -3.35 6.15
C MET A 262 12.79 -4.18 7.20
N MET A 263 12.92 -5.52 7.12
CA MET A 263 12.47 -6.43 8.17
C MET A 263 13.60 -6.72 9.16
#